data_bbec53cd270e6bde982d4b11132fc852
#
_entry.id   bbec53cd270e6bde982d4b11132fc852
#
_cell.length_a   1.000
_cell.length_b   1.000
_cell.length_c   1.000
_cell.angle_alpha   90.00
_cell.angle_beta   90.00
_cell.angle_gamma   90.00
#
_symmetry.space_group_name_H-M   'P 1'
#
loop_
_entity.id
_entity.type
_entity.pdbx_description
1 polymer ?
#
loop_
_entity_poly.entity_id
_entity_poly.type
_entity_poly.pdbx_seq_one_letter_code
_entity_poly.pdbx_strand_id
1 'polypeptide(L)'
;MVALGKLEQPTAALRLSAVLIVKDEADKLADCLASLQFVDEIIVLDSGSRDNTLEIARQYGARVEVNGDWQGFGVQRQRAQALATGDWVLMIDADERVTPQLRASIEAAIQSEPAIYLVNRLSWCFGRFMRHTAMYPDWIPRLYPRQQAGFDNTRVHERLKNPKNLPEHRLKGDLLHFVYDSVRHLIGKSALYAEQWAIARAEAGHRGSLLSAVGHGLSCFIRMYILRRGFLDGGQGFLVAVVMSHATFVKYADLWVRTRTNTNSS
;
A
#
# COMPACT_ATOMS: atom_id res chain seq x y z
N MET A 1 27.00 -51.75 18.47
CA MET A 1 25.92 -51.19 17.62
C MET A 1 26.05 -49.68 17.67
N VAL A 2 26.64 -49.09 16.63
CA VAL A 2 26.84 -47.63 16.51
C VAL A 2 25.60 -47.08 15.84
N ALA A 3 24.88 -46.18 16.52
CA ALA A 3 23.72 -45.51 15.96
C ALA A 3 24.18 -44.59 14.82
N LEU A 4 23.76 -44.89 13.60
CA LEU A 4 23.89 -44.04 12.44
C LEU A 4 23.05 -42.77 12.67
N GLY A 5 23.73 -41.64 12.87
CA GLY A 5 23.11 -40.34 12.90
C GLY A 5 22.39 -40.07 11.57
N LYS A 6 21.11 -39.70 11.64
CA LYS A 6 20.36 -39.21 10.50
C LYS A 6 21.11 -37.99 9.97
N LEU A 7 21.65 -38.10 8.77
CA LEU A 7 22.09 -36.97 7.98
C LEU A 7 20.85 -36.09 7.72
N GLU A 8 20.73 -34.96 8.40
CA GLU A 8 19.76 -33.92 8.05
C GLU A 8 20.08 -33.49 6.62
N GLN A 9 19.14 -33.71 5.71
CA GLN A 9 19.23 -33.18 4.34
C GLN A 9 19.27 -31.66 4.45
N PRO A 10 20.11 -30.96 3.70
CA PRO A 10 20.12 -29.51 3.68
C PRO A 10 18.73 -29.04 3.28
N THR A 11 18.03 -28.33 4.18
CA THR A 11 16.79 -27.67 3.86
C THR A 11 17.05 -26.73 2.69
N ALA A 12 16.32 -26.91 1.59
CA ALA A 12 16.42 -26.03 0.45
C ALA A 12 16.23 -24.57 0.94
N ALA A 13 17.11 -23.67 0.49
CA ALA A 13 17.03 -22.27 0.87
C ALA A 13 15.64 -21.72 0.52
N LEU A 14 14.98 -21.08 1.49
CA LEU A 14 13.67 -20.48 1.30
C LEU A 14 13.76 -19.35 0.26
N ARG A 15 12.85 -19.32 -0.69
CA ARG A 15 12.84 -18.39 -1.83
C ARG A 15 11.83 -17.26 -1.61
N LEU A 16 12.24 -16.07 -1.99
CA LEU A 16 11.45 -14.84 -1.88
C LEU A 16 11.04 -14.32 -3.27
N SER A 17 9.73 -14.16 -3.48
CA SER A 17 9.17 -13.51 -4.67
C SER A 17 8.74 -12.09 -4.34
N ALA A 18 9.27 -11.09 -5.04
CA ALA A 18 8.67 -9.76 -5.07
C ALA A 18 7.54 -9.75 -6.10
N VAL A 19 6.36 -9.28 -5.69
CA VAL A 19 5.15 -9.29 -6.50
C VAL A 19 4.58 -7.89 -6.62
N LEU A 20 4.42 -7.41 -7.86
CA LEU A 20 3.92 -6.09 -8.20
C LEU A 20 2.69 -6.19 -9.10
N ILE A 21 1.75 -5.27 -8.91
CA ILE A 21 0.70 -4.95 -9.88
C ILE A 21 0.96 -3.54 -10.40
N VAL A 22 0.93 -3.34 -11.71
CA VAL A 22 1.32 -2.06 -12.32
C VAL A 22 0.32 -1.63 -13.40
N LYS A 23 0.26 -0.30 -13.64
CA LYS A 23 -0.36 0.30 -14.80
C LYS A 23 0.18 1.70 -15.00
N ASP A 24 0.85 1.96 -16.14
CA ASP A 24 1.41 3.26 -16.49
C ASP A 24 2.34 3.84 -15.38
N GLU A 25 3.35 3.05 -14.98
CA GLU A 25 4.28 3.35 -13.87
C GLU A 25 5.74 3.52 -14.35
N ALA A 26 5.97 3.85 -15.63
CA ALA A 26 7.32 3.97 -16.20
C ALA A 26 8.22 4.93 -15.42
N ASP A 27 7.68 6.02 -14.88
CA ASP A 27 8.45 7.04 -14.15
C ASP A 27 9.00 6.55 -12.79
N LYS A 28 8.39 5.52 -12.19
CA LYS A 28 8.71 5.08 -10.83
C LYS A 28 9.24 3.67 -10.74
N LEU A 29 8.90 2.83 -11.71
CA LEU A 29 9.14 1.39 -11.65
C LEU A 29 10.63 1.02 -11.62
N ALA A 30 11.49 1.73 -12.38
CA ALA A 30 12.92 1.42 -12.45
C ALA A 30 13.60 1.43 -11.08
N ASP A 31 13.38 2.48 -10.27
CA ASP A 31 13.95 2.57 -8.94
C ASP A 31 13.36 1.55 -7.96
N CYS A 32 12.07 1.20 -8.10
CA CYS A 32 11.44 0.14 -7.33
C CYS A 32 12.18 -1.18 -7.58
N LEU A 33 12.30 -1.58 -8.84
CA LEU A 33 12.94 -2.82 -9.24
C LEU A 33 14.44 -2.86 -8.87
N ALA A 34 15.12 -1.73 -8.95
CA ALA A 34 16.51 -1.62 -8.49
C ALA A 34 16.65 -1.94 -6.99
N SER A 35 15.66 -1.53 -6.16
CA SER A 35 15.67 -1.83 -4.72
C SER A 35 15.33 -3.30 -4.39
N LEU A 36 14.89 -4.08 -5.38
CA LEU A 36 14.43 -5.48 -5.22
C LEU A 36 15.44 -6.52 -5.73
N GLN A 37 16.64 -6.13 -6.16
CA GLN A 37 17.64 -7.05 -6.75
C GLN A 37 18.16 -8.13 -5.77
N PHE A 38 17.68 -8.15 -4.54
CA PHE A 38 18.03 -9.16 -3.52
C PHE A 38 17.05 -10.35 -3.45
N VAL A 39 15.92 -10.28 -4.15
CA VAL A 39 14.93 -11.37 -4.17
C VAL A 39 15.24 -12.43 -5.22
N ASP A 40 14.68 -13.62 -5.09
CA ASP A 40 14.94 -14.73 -6.02
C ASP A 40 14.17 -14.60 -7.34
N GLU A 41 13.00 -13.93 -7.32
CA GLU A 41 12.22 -13.62 -8.50
C GLU A 41 11.43 -12.33 -8.33
N ILE A 42 11.18 -11.64 -9.45
CA ILE A 42 10.30 -10.47 -9.51
C ILE A 42 9.16 -10.78 -10.47
N ILE A 43 7.93 -10.69 -9.99
CA ILE A 43 6.70 -10.85 -10.75
C ILE A 43 6.05 -9.48 -10.95
N VAL A 44 5.79 -9.12 -12.19
CA VAL A 44 5.07 -7.90 -12.55
C VAL A 44 3.81 -8.29 -13.32
N LEU A 45 2.65 -8.05 -12.73
CA LEU A 45 1.35 -8.19 -13.40
C LEU A 45 0.88 -6.82 -13.86
N ASP A 46 0.86 -6.62 -15.17
CA ASP A 46 0.44 -5.38 -15.81
C ASP A 46 -1.06 -5.36 -16.09
N SER A 47 -1.71 -4.24 -15.80
CA SER A 47 -3.14 -4.04 -16.03
C SER A 47 -3.46 -3.31 -17.35
N GLY A 48 -2.55 -3.36 -18.33
CA GLY A 48 -2.69 -2.76 -19.65
C GLY A 48 -2.06 -1.38 -19.74
N SER A 49 -0.77 -1.27 -19.40
CA SER A 49 0.05 -0.06 -19.58
C SER A 49 0.21 0.32 -21.03
N ARG A 50 0.32 1.62 -21.28
CA ARG A 50 0.51 2.23 -22.61
C ARG A 50 1.85 2.95 -22.75
N ASP A 51 2.58 3.07 -21.65
CA ASP A 51 3.92 3.66 -21.56
C ASP A 51 5.00 2.56 -21.56
N ASN A 52 6.24 2.91 -21.24
CA ASN A 52 7.38 2.00 -21.23
C ASN A 52 7.45 1.07 -19.99
N THR A 53 6.39 0.96 -19.19
CA THR A 53 6.34 0.14 -17.96
C THR A 53 6.81 -1.30 -18.21
N LEU A 54 6.29 -1.95 -19.25
CA LEU A 54 6.62 -3.36 -19.56
C LEU A 54 8.08 -3.55 -19.99
N GLU A 55 8.61 -2.61 -20.75
CA GLU A 55 10.00 -2.65 -21.19
C GLU A 55 10.96 -2.52 -20.01
N ILE A 56 10.71 -1.54 -19.14
CA ILE A 56 11.46 -1.34 -17.89
C ILE A 56 11.44 -2.60 -17.03
N ALA A 57 10.26 -3.20 -16.82
CA ALA A 57 10.15 -4.42 -16.02
C ALA A 57 11.04 -5.55 -16.55
N ARG A 58 11.05 -5.77 -17.88
CA ARG A 58 11.88 -6.81 -18.52
C ARG A 58 13.37 -6.51 -18.42
N GLN A 59 13.80 -5.26 -18.54
CA GLN A 59 15.20 -4.84 -18.38
C GLN A 59 15.76 -5.18 -16.99
N TYR A 60 14.92 -5.17 -15.96
CA TYR A 60 15.29 -5.56 -14.59
C TYR A 60 15.13 -7.07 -14.32
N GLY A 61 14.85 -7.88 -15.35
CA GLY A 61 14.72 -9.33 -15.21
C GLY A 61 13.40 -9.79 -14.60
N ALA A 62 12.38 -8.93 -14.53
CA ALA A 62 11.08 -9.33 -14.02
C ALA A 62 10.35 -10.27 -15.00
N ARG A 63 9.69 -11.28 -14.46
CA ARG A 63 8.67 -12.03 -15.17
C ARG A 63 7.42 -11.17 -15.30
N VAL A 64 7.07 -10.81 -16.54
CA VAL A 64 5.98 -9.91 -16.86
C VAL A 64 4.80 -10.68 -17.43
N GLU A 65 3.62 -10.50 -16.84
CA GLU A 65 2.34 -10.97 -17.37
C GLU A 65 1.39 -9.80 -17.56
N VAL A 66 0.52 -9.86 -18.56
CA VAL A 66 -0.47 -8.81 -18.86
C VAL A 66 -1.87 -9.34 -18.63
N ASN A 67 -2.65 -8.66 -17.79
CA ASN A 67 -4.05 -8.97 -17.59
C ASN A 67 -4.86 -7.67 -17.45
N GLY A 68 -5.47 -7.24 -18.55
CA GLY A 68 -6.28 -6.02 -18.63
C GLY A 68 -7.70 -6.16 -18.06
N ASP A 69 -8.14 -7.37 -17.65
CA ASP A 69 -9.43 -7.58 -16.98
C ASP A 69 -9.37 -7.09 -15.53
N TRP A 70 -9.59 -5.79 -15.36
CA TRP A 70 -9.54 -5.15 -14.07
C TRP A 70 -10.79 -5.42 -13.22
N GLN A 71 -10.66 -6.23 -12.17
CA GLN A 71 -11.73 -6.54 -11.22
C GLN A 71 -11.50 -5.92 -9.82
N GLY A 72 -10.50 -5.06 -9.67
CA GLY A 72 -10.10 -4.40 -8.43
C GLY A 72 -8.73 -4.84 -7.94
N PHE A 73 -8.20 -4.08 -6.97
CA PHE A 73 -6.84 -4.29 -6.46
C PHE A 73 -6.65 -5.68 -5.83
N GLY A 74 -7.60 -6.15 -5.03
CA GLY A 74 -7.51 -7.45 -4.36
C GLY A 74 -7.40 -8.61 -5.34
N VAL A 75 -8.27 -8.66 -6.36
CA VAL A 75 -8.24 -9.70 -7.40
C VAL A 75 -6.94 -9.64 -8.19
N GLN A 76 -6.47 -8.43 -8.54
CA GLN A 76 -5.24 -8.28 -9.30
C GLN A 76 -4.00 -8.73 -8.49
N ARG A 77 -3.94 -8.43 -7.18
CA ARG A 77 -2.87 -8.94 -6.29
C ARG A 77 -2.91 -10.46 -6.14
N GLN A 78 -4.09 -11.08 -6.07
CA GLN A 78 -4.22 -12.55 -6.07
C GLN A 78 -3.69 -13.18 -7.36
N ARG A 79 -4.06 -12.61 -8.52
CA ARG A 79 -3.55 -13.07 -9.82
C ARG A 79 -2.03 -12.97 -9.91
N ALA A 80 -1.47 -11.85 -9.45
CA ALA A 80 -0.03 -11.65 -9.40
C ALA A 80 0.66 -12.64 -8.45
N GLN A 81 0.11 -12.85 -7.25
CA GLN A 81 0.62 -13.84 -6.29
C GLN A 81 0.59 -15.27 -6.84
N ALA A 82 -0.42 -15.63 -7.63
CA ALA A 82 -0.55 -16.96 -8.23
C ALA A 82 0.58 -17.28 -9.24
N LEU A 83 1.24 -16.26 -9.80
CA LEU A 83 2.39 -16.40 -10.71
C LEU A 83 3.70 -16.64 -9.94
N ALA A 84 3.77 -16.29 -8.66
CA ALA A 84 4.95 -16.42 -7.83
C ALA A 84 5.27 -17.90 -7.52
N THR A 85 6.55 -18.23 -7.47
CA THR A 85 7.05 -19.59 -7.19
C THR A 85 7.76 -19.71 -5.84
N GLY A 86 8.20 -18.59 -5.26
CA GLY A 86 8.88 -18.56 -3.97
C GLY A 86 7.99 -19.00 -2.79
N ASP A 87 8.61 -19.28 -1.67
CA ASP A 87 7.95 -19.68 -0.42
C ASP A 87 7.30 -18.47 0.25
N TRP A 88 7.96 -17.32 0.10
CA TRP A 88 7.54 -16.03 0.64
C TRP A 88 7.17 -15.05 -0.47
N VAL A 89 6.20 -14.19 -0.19
CA VAL A 89 5.81 -13.06 -1.04
C VAL A 89 6.13 -11.75 -0.34
N LEU A 90 6.86 -10.88 -1.02
CA LEU A 90 6.95 -9.46 -0.72
C LEU A 90 6.04 -8.72 -1.71
N MET A 91 4.84 -8.33 -1.26
CA MET A 91 3.92 -7.54 -2.07
C MET A 91 4.32 -6.07 -2.01
N ILE A 92 4.62 -5.45 -3.15
CA ILE A 92 5.16 -4.08 -3.21
C ILE A 92 4.53 -3.31 -4.36
N ASP A 93 4.43 -1.99 -4.22
CA ASP A 93 3.88 -1.11 -5.25
C ASP A 93 5.04 -0.40 -6.02
N ALA A 94 4.80 -0.01 -7.28
CA ALA A 94 5.83 0.57 -8.15
C ALA A 94 6.44 1.88 -7.62
N ASP A 95 5.71 2.59 -6.78
CA ASP A 95 6.14 3.83 -6.13
C ASP A 95 6.80 3.61 -4.75
N GLU A 96 7.13 2.34 -4.41
CA GLU A 96 7.79 1.96 -3.15
C GLU A 96 9.26 1.55 -3.38
N ARG A 97 10.14 1.76 -2.38
CA ARG A 97 11.58 1.41 -2.40
C ARG A 97 11.97 0.75 -1.09
N VAL A 98 12.60 -0.41 -1.17
CA VAL A 98 13.13 -1.12 0.00
C VAL A 98 14.44 -0.47 0.44
N THR A 99 14.51 0.00 1.71
CA THR A 99 15.77 0.52 2.27
C THR A 99 16.73 -0.62 2.62
N PRO A 100 18.06 -0.37 2.69
CA PRO A 100 19.03 -1.39 3.10
C PRO A 100 18.73 -2.01 4.47
N GLN A 101 18.23 -1.22 5.43
CA GLN A 101 17.83 -1.73 6.73
C GLN A 101 16.60 -2.63 6.67
N LEU A 102 15.59 -2.25 5.86
CA LEU A 102 14.41 -3.08 5.65
C LEU A 102 14.77 -4.38 4.92
N ARG A 103 15.64 -4.32 3.90
CA ARG A 103 16.18 -5.50 3.22
C ARG A 103 16.78 -6.49 4.21
N ALA A 104 17.72 -6.07 5.05
CA ALA A 104 18.33 -6.95 6.05
C ALA A 104 17.28 -7.58 7.00
N SER A 105 16.22 -6.83 7.36
CA SER A 105 15.12 -7.35 8.17
C SER A 105 14.27 -8.38 7.42
N ILE A 106 14.03 -8.19 6.12
CA ILE A 106 13.31 -9.15 5.26
C ILE A 106 14.12 -10.45 5.12
N GLU A 107 15.43 -10.35 4.78
CA GLU A 107 16.33 -11.49 4.64
C GLU A 107 16.39 -12.33 5.94
N ALA A 108 16.38 -11.69 7.11
CA ALA A 108 16.33 -12.40 8.39
C ALA A 108 14.94 -13.01 8.67
N ALA A 109 13.87 -12.31 8.31
CA ALA A 109 12.50 -12.74 8.57
C ALA A 109 12.12 -14.01 7.82
N ILE A 110 12.54 -14.16 6.55
CA ILE A 110 12.23 -15.35 5.74
C ILE A 110 12.94 -16.63 6.23
N GLN A 111 13.94 -16.52 7.09
CA GLN A 111 14.60 -17.64 7.74
C GLN A 111 13.96 -18.03 9.09
N SER A 112 12.92 -17.29 9.50
CA SER A 112 12.21 -17.50 10.75
C SER A 112 10.92 -18.32 10.54
N GLU A 113 10.23 -18.64 11.65
CA GLU A 113 8.92 -19.31 11.57
C GLU A 113 7.90 -18.46 10.76
N PRO A 114 6.96 -19.13 10.07
CA PRO A 114 5.95 -18.45 9.26
C PRO A 114 5.15 -17.42 10.04
N ALA A 115 5.15 -16.18 9.55
CA ALA A 115 4.45 -15.05 10.15
C ALA A 115 4.02 -14.04 9.05
N ILE A 116 3.14 -13.11 9.39
CA ILE A 116 2.89 -11.92 8.59
C ILE A 116 3.77 -10.78 9.12
N TYR A 117 4.54 -10.19 8.23
CA TYR A 117 5.42 -9.10 8.60
C TYR A 117 4.89 -7.76 8.09
N LEU A 118 4.77 -6.83 9.04
CA LEU A 118 4.37 -5.46 8.81
C LEU A 118 5.62 -4.62 8.53
N VAL A 119 5.58 -3.84 7.46
CA VAL A 119 6.60 -2.86 7.14
C VAL A 119 6.10 -1.46 7.47
N ASN A 120 7.00 -0.57 7.89
CA ASN A 120 6.66 0.81 8.17
C ASN A 120 6.87 1.66 6.92
N ARG A 121 5.78 2.18 6.35
CA ARG A 121 5.82 2.96 5.13
C ARG A 121 6.10 4.43 5.45
N LEU A 122 7.17 4.97 4.86
CA LEU A 122 7.59 6.36 5.01
C LEU A 122 7.27 7.13 3.72
N SER A 123 6.20 7.92 3.76
CA SER A 123 5.69 8.65 2.61
C SER A 123 6.51 9.90 2.28
N TRP A 124 6.85 10.04 0.99
CA TRP A 124 7.47 11.24 0.43
C TRP A 124 6.41 12.12 -0.22
N CYS A 125 6.40 13.40 0.17
CA CYS A 125 5.47 14.39 -0.35
C CYS A 125 6.23 15.68 -0.68
N PHE A 126 6.17 16.13 -1.93
CA PHE A 126 6.66 17.46 -2.36
C PHE A 126 8.11 17.75 -1.94
N GLY A 127 9.02 16.77 -2.12
CA GLY A 127 10.45 16.93 -1.81
C GLY A 127 10.85 16.56 -0.40
N ARG A 128 9.96 15.97 0.44
CA ARG A 128 10.26 15.61 1.83
C ARG A 128 9.61 14.31 2.26
N PHE A 129 10.33 13.52 3.04
CA PHE A 129 9.75 12.39 3.79
C PHE A 129 8.98 12.89 5.01
N MET A 130 7.70 12.46 5.13
CA MET A 130 6.78 12.87 6.17
C MET A 130 6.93 11.97 7.39
N ARG A 131 7.50 12.50 8.47
CA ARG A 131 7.70 11.74 9.73
C ARG A 131 6.69 12.08 10.81
N HIS A 132 5.84 13.05 10.54
CA HIS A 132 4.78 13.54 11.43
C HIS A 132 3.44 13.55 10.67
N THR A 133 2.55 14.47 11.00
CA THR A 133 1.19 14.51 10.46
C THR A 133 0.37 13.27 10.88
N ALA A 134 -0.08 12.41 10.18
CA ALA A 134 -0.68 11.11 10.49
C ALA A 134 -0.24 10.08 9.44
N MET A 135 0.86 10.41 8.71
CA MET A 135 1.38 9.58 7.63
C MET A 135 2.51 8.66 8.10
N TYR A 136 2.94 8.80 9.36
CA TYR A 136 4.00 7.98 9.95
C TYR A 136 3.82 7.84 11.47
N PRO A 137 4.05 6.66 12.07
CA PRO A 137 4.29 5.38 11.40
C PRO A 137 3.04 4.85 10.66
N ASP A 138 3.25 4.20 9.50
CA ASP A 138 2.20 3.57 8.70
C ASP A 138 2.54 2.08 8.47
N TRP A 139 2.04 1.23 9.37
CA TRP A 139 2.33 -0.20 9.38
C TRP A 139 1.38 -0.96 8.47
N ILE A 140 1.93 -1.57 7.40
CA ILE A 140 1.17 -2.34 6.42
C ILE A 140 1.76 -3.76 6.26
N PRO A 141 0.92 -4.80 6.11
CA PRO A 141 1.39 -6.14 5.84
C PRO A 141 1.93 -6.24 4.39
N ARG A 142 3.20 -6.61 4.25
CA ARG A 142 3.86 -6.69 2.93
C ARG A 142 4.62 -8.00 2.71
N LEU A 143 5.12 -8.66 3.77
CA LEU A 143 5.85 -9.93 3.66
C LEU A 143 5.08 -11.02 4.37
N TYR A 144 4.84 -12.16 3.67
CA TYR A 144 4.05 -13.27 4.19
C TYR A 144 4.33 -14.58 3.43
N PRO A 145 4.08 -15.77 4.05
CA PRO A 145 4.19 -17.05 3.38
C PRO A 145 3.14 -17.19 2.26
N ARG A 146 3.60 -17.45 1.03
CA ARG A 146 2.77 -17.46 -0.20
C ARG A 146 1.51 -18.31 -0.11
N GLN A 147 1.61 -19.51 0.49
CA GLN A 147 0.51 -20.48 0.55
C GLN A 147 -0.40 -20.32 1.77
N GLN A 148 -0.06 -19.43 2.71
CA GLN A 148 -0.75 -19.32 4.00
C GLN A 148 -1.52 -18.00 4.17
N ALA A 149 -1.24 -17.00 3.32
CA ALA A 149 -1.92 -15.72 3.32
C ALA A 149 -2.09 -15.20 1.89
N GLY A 150 -3.00 -14.25 1.70
CA GLY A 150 -3.28 -13.63 0.40
C GLY A 150 -4.34 -12.54 0.54
N PHE A 151 -4.48 -11.69 -0.47
CA PHE A 151 -5.45 -10.59 -0.43
C PHE A 151 -6.89 -11.06 -0.63
N ASP A 152 -7.87 -10.30 -0.15
CA ASP A 152 -9.29 -10.54 -0.41
C ASP A 152 -9.72 -9.99 -1.79
N ASN A 153 -10.98 -10.23 -2.16
CA ASN A 153 -11.54 -9.81 -3.46
C ASN A 153 -12.06 -8.36 -3.45
N THR A 154 -11.73 -7.58 -2.43
CA THR A 154 -12.25 -6.22 -2.31
C THR A 154 -11.67 -5.34 -3.42
N ARG A 155 -12.54 -4.55 -4.07
CA ARG A 155 -12.14 -3.70 -5.21
C ARG A 155 -11.18 -2.59 -4.81
N VAL A 156 -11.38 -2.00 -3.64
CA VAL A 156 -10.56 -0.94 -3.03
C VAL A 156 -10.42 -1.22 -1.54
N HIS A 157 -9.29 -0.87 -0.95
CA HIS A 157 -8.95 -1.19 0.45
C HIS A 157 -8.90 -2.69 0.73
N GLU A 158 -8.33 -3.43 -0.20
CA GLU A 158 -8.06 -4.86 -0.05
C GLU A 158 -7.24 -5.14 1.20
N ARG A 159 -7.55 -6.27 1.85
CA ARG A 159 -6.88 -6.68 3.09
C ARG A 159 -6.19 -8.01 2.89
N LEU A 160 -5.01 -8.13 3.48
CA LEU A 160 -4.34 -9.42 3.57
C LEU A 160 -5.14 -10.31 4.53
N LYS A 161 -5.66 -11.43 4.03
CA LYS A 161 -6.32 -12.46 4.83
C LYS A 161 -5.27 -13.35 5.48
N ASN A 162 -5.51 -13.67 6.73
CA ASN A 162 -4.69 -14.55 7.56
C ASN A 162 -5.49 -15.76 8.03
N PRO A 163 -5.87 -16.71 7.14
CA PRO A 163 -6.73 -17.83 7.48
C PRO A 163 -6.08 -18.84 8.41
N LYS A 164 -4.76 -18.80 8.54
CA LYS A 164 -3.98 -19.67 9.42
C LYS A 164 -3.69 -19.04 10.79
N ASN A 165 -4.17 -17.82 11.04
CA ASN A 165 -3.90 -17.07 12.28
C ASN A 165 -2.40 -16.96 12.58
N LEU A 166 -1.59 -16.72 11.55
CA LEU A 166 -0.16 -16.48 11.70
C LEU A 166 0.09 -15.28 12.63
N PRO A 167 1.16 -15.31 13.43
CA PRO A 167 1.56 -14.15 14.23
C PRO A 167 1.93 -12.97 13.32
N GLU A 168 1.76 -11.76 13.84
CA GLU A 168 2.15 -10.53 13.14
C GLU A 168 3.36 -9.90 13.81
N HIS A 169 4.38 -9.59 13.03
CA HIS A 169 5.62 -8.98 13.50
C HIS A 169 5.93 -7.71 12.70
N ARG A 170 6.62 -6.77 13.33
CA ARG A 170 7.08 -5.54 12.69
C ARG A 170 8.54 -5.67 12.28
N LEU A 171 8.85 -5.37 11.02
CA LEU A 171 10.22 -5.30 10.53
C LEU A 171 10.88 -3.96 10.92
N LYS A 172 12.21 -3.97 11.00
CA LYS A 172 13.01 -2.77 11.17
C LYS A 172 13.35 -2.17 9.82
N GLY A 173 13.41 -0.84 9.76
CA GLY A 173 13.64 -0.10 8.52
C GLY A 173 12.34 0.35 7.86
N ASP A 174 12.46 1.33 6.98
CA ASP A 174 11.33 1.94 6.31
C ASP A 174 11.21 1.45 4.86
N LEU A 175 9.98 1.30 4.39
CA LEU A 175 9.63 1.21 2.99
C LEU A 175 9.33 2.64 2.50
N LEU A 176 10.21 3.19 1.65
CA LEU A 176 10.01 4.54 1.11
C LEU A 176 8.87 4.52 0.11
N HIS A 177 7.93 5.46 0.21
CA HIS A 177 6.74 5.52 -0.63
C HIS A 177 6.59 6.91 -1.27
N PHE A 178 6.81 7.01 -2.56
CA PHE A 178 6.80 8.26 -3.34
C PHE A 178 5.39 8.60 -3.83
N VAL A 179 4.54 9.02 -2.89
CA VAL A 179 3.08 9.07 -3.09
C VAL A 179 2.59 10.35 -3.78
N TYR A 180 3.18 11.51 -3.50
CA TYR A 180 2.70 12.79 -4.01
C TYR A 180 3.83 13.66 -4.55
N ASP A 181 3.87 13.78 -5.88
CA ASP A 181 4.83 14.63 -6.59
C ASP A 181 4.31 16.06 -6.75
N SER A 182 2.99 16.25 -6.74
CA SER A 182 2.33 17.55 -6.89
C SER A 182 1.08 17.69 -6.01
N VAL A 183 0.74 18.95 -5.71
CA VAL A 183 -0.51 19.29 -5.00
C VAL A 183 -1.72 18.83 -5.80
N ARG A 184 -1.67 18.95 -7.13
CA ARG A 184 -2.73 18.47 -8.02
C ARG A 184 -2.99 16.98 -7.84
N HIS A 185 -1.92 16.17 -7.76
CA HIS A 185 -2.02 14.72 -7.54
C HIS A 185 -2.68 14.43 -6.18
N LEU A 186 -2.24 15.08 -5.10
CA LEU A 186 -2.83 14.93 -3.76
C LEU A 186 -4.31 15.30 -3.75
N ILE A 187 -4.70 16.44 -4.35
CA ILE A 187 -6.10 16.89 -4.40
C ILE A 187 -6.95 15.91 -5.20
N GLY A 188 -6.50 15.49 -6.39
CA GLY A 188 -7.25 14.56 -7.25
C GLY A 188 -7.52 13.22 -6.56
N LYS A 189 -6.48 12.62 -5.97
CA LYS A 189 -6.60 11.37 -5.22
C LYS A 189 -7.53 11.52 -4.01
N SER A 190 -7.39 12.62 -3.26
CA SER A 190 -8.22 12.91 -2.08
C SER A 190 -9.70 13.11 -2.45
N ALA A 191 -9.99 13.78 -3.56
CA ALA A 191 -11.35 14.02 -4.04
C ALA A 191 -12.04 12.69 -4.39
N LEU A 192 -11.36 11.80 -5.12
CA LEU A 192 -11.88 10.48 -5.47
C LEU A 192 -12.23 9.65 -4.22
N TYR A 193 -11.34 9.61 -3.22
CA TYR A 193 -11.61 8.89 -1.98
C TYR A 193 -12.73 9.54 -1.15
N ALA A 194 -12.83 10.87 -1.15
CA ALA A 194 -13.90 11.58 -0.48
C ALA A 194 -15.27 11.23 -1.07
N GLU A 195 -15.38 11.20 -2.40
CA GLU A 195 -16.59 10.83 -3.11
C GLU A 195 -17.01 9.39 -2.82
N GLN A 196 -16.09 8.42 -2.97
CA GLN A 196 -16.38 7.00 -2.71
C GLN A 196 -16.85 6.78 -1.27
N TRP A 197 -16.21 7.46 -0.31
CA TRP A 197 -16.63 7.39 1.09
C TRP A 197 -18.05 7.94 1.30
N ALA A 198 -18.38 9.08 0.65
CA ALA A 198 -19.69 9.70 0.78
C ALA A 198 -20.80 8.81 0.17
N ILE A 199 -20.54 8.20 -1.01
CA ILE A 199 -21.44 7.24 -1.64
C ILE A 199 -21.73 6.07 -0.68
N ALA A 200 -20.69 5.38 -0.21
CA ALA A 200 -20.83 4.22 0.66
C ALA A 200 -21.60 4.55 1.97
N ARG A 201 -21.39 5.76 2.52
CA ARG A 201 -22.12 6.21 3.72
C ARG A 201 -23.56 6.55 3.45
N ALA A 202 -23.87 7.17 2.31
CA ALA A 202 -25.23 7.46 1.90
C ALA A 202 -26.03 6.16 1.67
N GLU A 203 -25.45 5.17 0.99
CA GLU A 203 -26.04 3.84 0.78
C GLU A 203 -26.28 3.09 2.09
N ALA A 204 -25.40 3.27 3.09
CA ALA A 204 -25.58 2.74 4.45
C ALA A 204 -26.61 3.52 5.31
N GLY A 205 -27.33 4.49 4.73
CA GLY A 205 -28.37 5.26 5.42
C GLY A 205 -27.88 6.37 6.35
N HIS A 206 -26.59 6.68 6.35
CA HIS A 206 -26.05 7.79 7.15
C HIS A 206 -26.42 9.14 6.52
N ARG A 207 -26.74 10.13 7.36
CA ARG A 207 -27.03 11.51 6.93
C ARG A 207 -25.87 12.44 7.25
N GLY A 208 -25.55 13.36 6.34
CA GLY A 208 -24.58 14.42 6.54
C GLY A 208 -25.17 15.71 7.09
N SER A 209 -24.30 16.58 7.66
CA SER A 209 -24.62 17.97 7.94
C SER A 209 -23.41 18.86 7.65
N LEU A 210 -23.64 20.13 7.25
CA LEU A 210 -22.56 21.09 7.00
C LEU A 210 -21.76 21.40 8.27
N LEU A 211 -22.43 21.47 9.42
CA LEU A 211 -21.75 21.68 10.70
C LEU A 211 -20.79 20.53 11.02
N SER A 212 -21.23 19.30 10.76
CA SER A 212 -20.37 18.11 10.88
C SER A 212 -19.19 18.17 9.90
N ALA A 213 -19.40 18.62 8.66
CA ALA A 213 -18.33 18.77 7.68
C ALA A 213 -17.25 19.76 8.14
N VAL A 214 -17.67 20.94 8.64
CA VAL A 214 -16.75 21.95 9.20
C VAL A 214 -16.00 21.39 10.41
N GLY A 215 -16.73 20.78 11.37
CA GLY A 215 -16.13 20.24 12.59
C GLY A 215 -15.10 19.14 12.31
N HIS A 216 -15.40 18.22 11.39
CA HIS A 216 -14.46 17.14 11.00
C HIS A 216 -13.25 17.68 10.22
N GLY A 217 -13.44 18.66 9.33
CA GLY A 217 -12.34 19.32 8.63
C GLY A 217 -11.39 19.99 9.61
N LEU A 218 -11.90 20.83 10.52
CA LEU A 218 -11.10 21.51 11.53
C LEU A 218 -10.38 20.52 12.46
N SER A 219 -11.11 19.51 12.95
CA SER A 219 -10.53 18.45 13.79
C SER A 219 -9.40 17.70 13.08
N CYS A 220 -9.54 17.43 11.76
CA CYS A 220 -8.50 16.82 10.96
C CYS A 220 -7.23 17.67 10.92
N PHE A 221 -7.37 18.99 10.67
CA PHE A 221 -6.24 19.92 10.68
C PHE A 221 -5.54 19.96 12.04
N ILE A 222 -6.28 20.16 13.13
CA ILE A 222 -5.72 20.21 14.49
C ILE A 222 -4.98 18.91 14.79
N ARG A 223 -5.59 17.77 14.50
CA ARG A 223 -4.97 16.47 14.73
C ARG A 223 -3.67 16.31 13.97
N MET A 224 -3.66 16.62 12.65
CA MET A 224 -2.49 16.39 11.79
C MET A 224 -1.37 17.39 12.07
N TYR A 225 -1.72 18.69 12.15
CA TYR A 225 -0.72 19.75 12.23
C TYR A 225 -0.22 19.98 13.66
N ILE A 226 -1.14 19.99 14.66
CA ILE A 226 -0.81 20.25 16.06
C ILE A 226 -0.51 18.95 16.82
N LEU A 227 -1.50 18.05 16.97
CA LEU A 227 -1.37 16.89 17.83
C LEU A 227 -0.34 15.86 17.31
N ARG A 228 -0.29 15.67 16.00
CA ARG A 228 0.70 14.83 15.31
C ARG A 228 1.94 15.59 14.90
N ARG A 229 2.12 16.82 15.40
CA ARG A 229 3.29 17.67 15.21
C ARG A 229 3.68 17.87 13.73
N GLY A 230 2.69 17.97 12.84
CA GLY A 230 2.93 18.16 11.40
C GLY A 230 3.75 19.41 11.08
N PHE A 231 3.80 20.42 11.98
CA PHE A 231 4.65 21.59 11.86
C PHE A 231 6.15 21.23 11.83
N LEU A 232 6.57 20.08 12.36
CA LEU A 232 7.96 19.60 12.30
C LEU A 232 8.34 19.08 10.89
N ASP A 233 7.36 18.77 10.05
CA ASP A 233 7.58 18.44 8.63
C ASP A 233 7.65 19.70 7.75
N GLY A 234 7.71 20.90 8.35
CA GLY A 234 7.88 22.17 7.64
C GLY A 234 6.66 22.57 6.81
N GLY A 235 6.89 23.31 5.72
CA GLY A 235 5.83 23.75 4.81
C GLY A 235 5.05 22.60 4.18
N GLN A 236 5.71 21.47 3.91
CA GLN A 236 5.06 20.25 3.39
C GLN A 236 4.06 19.69 4.40
N GLY A 237 4.42 19.65 5.68
CA GLY A 237 3.51 19.20 6.75
C GLY A 237 2.26 20.09 6.87
N PHE A 238 2.44 21.41 6.76
CA PHE A 238 1.33 22.36 6.69
C PHE A 238 0.44 22.09 5.48
N LEU A 239 1.04 22.00 4.29
CA LEU A 239 0.32 21.80 3.03
C LEU A 239 -0.49 20.50 3.04
N VAL A 240 0.11 19.39 3.48
CA VAL A 240 -0.58 18.11 3.62
C VAL A 240 -1.74 18.21 4.62
N ALA A 241 -1.54 18.84 5.77
CA ALA A 241 -2.58 19.00 6.79
C ALA A 241 -3.78 19.82 6.27
N VAL A 242 -3.52 20.90 5.48
CA VAL A 242 -4.57 21.74 4.87
C VAL A 242 -5.36 20.92 3.83
N VAL A 243 -4.68 20.25 2.90
CA VAL A 243 -5.37 19.50 1.82
C VAL A 243 -6.15 18.33 2.39
N MET A 244 -5.61 17.59 3.37
CA MET A 244 -6.33 16.48 4.02
C MET A 244 -7.50 16.95 4.87
N SER A 245 -7.40 18.14 5.48
CA SER A 245 -8.50 18.81 6.18
C SER A 245 -9.63 19.19 5.20
N HIS A 246 -9.25 19.79 4.06
CA HIS A 246 -10.19 20.10 2.98
C HIS A 246 -10.88 18.82 2.45
N ALA A 247 -10.12 17.77 2.16
CA ALA A 247 -10.68 16.49 1.72
C ALA A 247 -11.65 15.88 2.77
N THR A 248 -11.33 16.05 4.06
CA THR A 248 -12.21 15.63 5.14
C THR A 248 -13.49 16.45 5.18
N PHE A 249 -13.41 17.77 4.98
CA PHE A 249 -14.60 18.61 4.84
C PHE A 249 -15.45 18.18 3.64
N VAL A 250 -14.82 17.99 2.45
CA VAL A 250 -15.52 17.65 1.21
C VAL A 250 -16.30 16.34 1.34
N LYS A 251 -15.72 15.28 1.91
CA LYS A 251 -16.43 14.00 2.06
C LYS A 251 -17.71 14.09 2.91
N TYR A 252 -17.72 14.89 3.99
CA TYR A 252 -18.91 15.09 4.81
C TYR A 252 -19.91 16.06 4.17
N ALA A 253 -19.41 17.06 3.43
CA ALA A 253 -20.25 17.96 2.66
C ALA A 253 -20.95 17.24 1.49
N ASP A 254 -20.23 16.35 0.78
CA ASP A 254 -20.81 15.53 -0.30
C ASP A 254 -21.86 14.55 0.27
N LEU A 255 -21.61 13.94 1.43
CA LEU A 255 -22.62 13.14 2.13
C LEU A 255 -23.88 13.96 2.44
N TRP A 256 -23.73 15.21 2.88
CA TRP A 256 -24.86 16.10 3.12
C TRP A 256 -25.63 16.40 1.84
N VAL A 257 -24.96 16.72 0.73
CA VAL A 257 -25.59 16.97 -0.57
C VAL A 257 -26.38 15.72 -1.02
N ARG A 258 -25.77 14.55 -1.04
CA ARG A 258 -26.39 13.29 -1.48
C ARG A 258 -27.62 12.92 -0.65
N THR A 259 -27.57 13.14 0.67
CA THR A 259 -28.68 12.75 1.57
C THR A 259 -29.78 13.78 1.67
N ARG A 260 -29.59 15.00 1.16
CA ARG A 260 -30.60 16.06 1.10
C ARG A 260 -31.36 16.08 -0.24
N THR A 261 -30.67 15.82 -1.33
CA THR A 261 -31.28 15.80 -2.67
C THR A 261 -32.19 14.60 -2.89
N ASN A 262 -31.89 13.44 -2.29
CA ASN A 262 -32.73 12.25 -2.38
C ASN A 262 -34.05 12.34 -1.57
N THR A 263 -34.21 13.31 -0.66
CA THR A 263 -35.47 13.55 0.07
C THR A 263 -36.49 14.38 -0.72
N ASN A 264 -36.10 14.98 -1.86
CA ASN A 264 -36.99 15.77 -2.72
C ASN A 264 -37.54 14.98 -3.94
N SER A 265 -37.27 13.67 -4.01
CA SER A 265 -37.69 12.78 -5.12
C SER A 265 -38.70 11.71 -4.69
N SER A 266 -39.35 11.86 -3.54
CA SER A 266 -40.40 10.97 -3.02
C SER A 266 -41.71 11.73 -2.82
#